data_7b3089d224986968ccfb7ae4b90e6ee5
#
_entry.id   7b3089d224986968ccfb7ae4b90e6ee5
#
_cell.length_a   1.000
_cell.length_b   1.000
_cell.length_c   1.000
_cell.angle_alpha   90.00
_cell.angle_beta   90.00
_cell.angle_gamma   90.00
#
_symmetry.space_group_name_H-M   'P 1'
#
loop_
_entity.id
_entity.type
_entity.pdbx_description
1 polymer ?
#
loop_
_entity_poly.entity_id
_entity_poly.type
_entity_poly.pdbx_seq_one_letter_code
_entity_poly.pdbx_strand_id
1 'polypeptide(L)'
;MEIVNVGAFMAAVRARSPDAPLDRVEAAIAVGEELVSGGDELIGLFVAEARSAGCSWTEIGARMGVSKQAARQRFAPPAATATGLRPERRLKPMDRLLACLEAAGREAAADGAAEIGTHHLLIGLFDEGVAAAIMEKLGVRTEAVRAAARDLFPGAGKPSRLPPPESAEARGAIRGAEALARRGGCGYVGTEHLLGALALDPGSRARRVLVSLKVSIPAIKKELECYITPARQRRRKRGKAADAACSFCGKPRADSLRLIAGPGVYICAECIGLCNEILAEDAAGE
;
A
#
# COMPACT_ATOMS: atom_id res chain seq x y z
N MET A 1 -15.01 26.92 -22.27
CA MET A 1 -15.00 25.44 -22.21
C MET A 1 -14.65 25.05 -20.78
N GLU A 2 -15.63 24.57 -20.06
CA GLU A 2 -15.46 24.20 -18.65
C GLU A 2 -14.78 22.85 -18.59
N ILE A 3 -13.46 22.83 -18.34
CA ILE A 3 -12.64 21.60 -18.32
C ILE A 3 -12.94 20.78 -17.05
N VAL A 4 -13.44 21.43 -16.00
CA VAL A 4 -13.74 20.78 -14.72
C VAL A 4 -15.26 20.83 -14.48
N ASN A 5 -15.92 19.68 -14.57
CA ASN A 5 -17.35 19.57 -14.34
C ASN A 5 -17.63 19.14 -12.88
N VAL A 6 -17.86 20.13 -12.00
CA VAL A 6 -18.18 19.90 -10.59
C VAL A 6 -19.42 19.01 -10.43
N GLY A 7 -20.41 19.10 -11.34
CA GLY A 7 -21.59 18.26 -11.33
C GLY A 7 -21.26 16.77 -11.49
N ALA A 8 -20.31 16.42 -12.34
CA ALA A 8 -19.84 15.06 -12.52
C ALA A 8 -19.16 14.54 -11.23
N PHE A 9 -18.35 15.36 -10.56
CA PHE A 9 -17.73 15.00 -9.28
C PHE A 9 -18.75 14.86 -8.14
N MET A 10 -19.75 15.73 -8.08
CA MET A 10 -20.85 15.57 -7.14
C MET A 10 -21.62 14.26 -7.36
N ALA A 11 -21.86 13.88 -8.61
CA ALA A 11 -22.49 12.60 -8.94
C ALA A 11 -21.61 11.42 -8.50
N ALA A 12 -20.29 11.49 -8.73
CA ALA A 12 -19.34 10.47 -8.30
C ALA A 12 -19.30 10.33 -6.77
N VAL A 13 -19.31 11.43 -6.02
CA VAL A 13 -19.36 11.42 -4.56
C VAL A 13 -20.66 10.79 -4.06
N ARG A 14 -21.82 11.15 -4.65
CA ARG A 14 -23.11 10.57 -4.30
C ARG A 14 -23.21 9.08 -4.62
N ALA A 15 -22.62 8.64 -5.73
CA ALA A 15 -22.56 7.24 -6.09
C ALA A 15 -21.69 6.40 -5.13
N ARG A 16 -20.60 7.00 -4.59
CA ARG A 16 -19.73 6.36 -3.60
C ARG A 16 -20.37 6.26 -2.20
N SER A 17 -21.23 7.19 -1.83
CA SER A 17 -21.86 7.25 -0.50
C SER A 17 -23.29 7.79 -0.60
N PRO A 18 -24.28 6.94 -0.96
CA PRO A 18 -25.65 7.38 -1.20
C PRO A 18 -26.40 7.80 0.07
N ASP A 19 -26.15 7.18 1.23
CA ASP A 19 -27.06 7.18 2.35
C ASP A 19 -26.68 8.07 3.55
N ALA A 20 -25.38 8.38 3.76
CA ALA A 20 -24.94 9.13 4.93
C ALA A 20 -24.27 10.47 4.57
N PRO A 21 -24.75 11.63 5.12
CA PRO A 21 -24.17 12.93 4.81
C PRO A 21 -22.70 13.09 5.18
N LEU A 22 -22.25 12.50 6.28
CA LEU A 22 -20.85 12.55 6.72
C LEU A 22 -19.93 11.70 5.85
N ASP A 23 -20.41 10.55 5.39
CA ASP A 23 -19.65 9.68 4.48
C ASP A 23 -19.45 10.34 3.11
N ARG A 24 -20.39 11.22 2.71
CA ARG A 24 -20.22 12.06 1.51
C ARG A 24 -19.09 13.07 1.65
N VAL A 25 -18.85 13.59 2.84
CA VAL A 25 -17.70 14.48 3.08
C VAL A 25 -16.40 13.71 2.94
N GLU A 26 -16.30 12.50 3.47
CA GLU A 26 -15.12 11.64 3.30
C GLU A 26 -14.91 11.27 1.82
N ALA A 27 -15.98 10.89 1.12
CA ALA A 27 -15.95 10.62 -0.32
C ALA A 27 -15.54 11.85 -1.14
N ALA A 28 -16.01 13.04 -0.77
CA ALA A 28 -15.64 14.29 -1.44
C ALA A 28 -14.16 14.64 -1.22
N ILE A 29 -13.62 14.41 -0.04
CA ILE A 29 -12.18 14.57 0.25
C ILE A 29 -11.36 13.64 -0.63
N ALA A 30 -11.74 12.36 -0.74
CA ALA A 30 -11.04 11.39 -1.58
C ALA A 30 -11.06 11.79 -3.06
N VAL A 31 -12.21 12.23 -3.59
CA VAL A 31 -12.32 12.75 -4.96
C VAL A 31 -11.46 14.00 -5.16
N GLY A 32 -11.43 14.89 -4.17
CA GLY A 32 -10.56 16.08 -4.19
C GLY A 32 -9.08 15.73 -4.24
N GLU A 33 -8.64 14.76 -3.48
CA GLU A 33 -7.25 14.26 -3.50
C GLU A 33 -6.90 13.62 -4.85
N GLU A 34 -7.80 12.85 -5.46
CA GLU A 34 -7.64 12.29 -6.81
C GLU A 34 -7.49 13.39 -7.86
N LEU A 35 -8.28 14.46 -7.76
CA LEU A 35 -8.20 15.61 -8.68
C LEU A 35 -6.88 16.36 -8.56
N VAL A 36 -6.40 16.59 -7.33
CA VAL A 36 -5.09 17.23 -7.10
C VAL A 36 -3.97 16.36 -7.65
N SER A 37 -4.03 15.05 -7.41
CA SER A 37 -3.03 14.10 -7.92
C SER A 37 -3.03 14.05 -9.44
N GLY A 38 -4.20 14.00 -10.09
CA GLY A 38 -4.34 14.01 -11.54
C GLY A 38 -3.87 15.34 -12.15
N GLY A 39 -4.10 16.46 -11.47
CA GLY A 39 -3.60 17.77 -11.87
C GLY A 39 -2.07 17.84 -11.82
N ASP A 40 -1.45 17.31 -10.79
CA ASP A 40 0.01 17.25 -10.67
C ASP A 40 0.63 16.33 -11.72
N GLU A 41 0.00 15.22 -12.03
CA GLU A 41 0.44 14.30 -13.09
C GLU A 41 0.39 14.99 -14.48
N LEU A 42 -0.73 15.66 -14.78
CA LEU A 42 -0.88 16.43 -16.02
C LEU A 42 0.21 17.49 -16.17
N ILE A 43 0.43 18.28 -15.12
CA ILE A 43 1.50 19.31 -15.11
C ILE A 43 2.87 18.64 -15.32
N GLY A 44 3.11 17.51 -14.63
CA GLY A 44 4.34 16.74 -14.75
C GLY A 44 4.65 16.28 -16.18
N LEU A 45 3.63 15.82 -16.91
CA LEU A 45 3.76 15.42 -18.32
C LEU A 45 4.20 16.59 -19.20
N PHE A 46 3.55 17.76 -19.09
CA PHE A 46 3.91 18.95 -19.87
C PHE A 46 5.24 19.57 -19.44
N VAL A 47 5.61 19.49 -18.17
CA VAL A 47 6.96 19.86 -17.70
C VAL A 47 8.02 18.94 -18.32
N ALA A 48 7.78 17.64 -18.40
CA ALA A 48 8.69 16.69 -19.05
C ALA A 48 8.82 16.97 -20.55
N GLU A 49 7.72 17.28 -21.21
CA GLU A 49 7.71 17.68 -22.63
C GLU A 49 8.51 18.97 -22.87
N ALA A 50 8.28 20.01 -22.05
CA ALA A 50 9.04 21.25 -22.11
C ALA A 50 10.55 21.04 -21.88
N ARG A 51 10.90 20.15 -20.94
CA ARG A 51 12.30 19.76 -20.70
C ARG A 51 12.91 19.04 -21.90
N SER A 52 12.16 18.15 -22.54
CA SER A 52 12.61 17.46 -23.75
C SER A 52 12.81 18.42 -24.92
N ALA A 53 12.01 19.49 -24.98
CA ALA A 53 12.16 20.59 -25.94
C ALA A 53 13.28 21.58 -25.61
N GLY A 54 14.06 21.34 -24.52
CA GLY A 54 15.23 22.14 -24.13
C GLY A 54 14.93 23.32 -23.19
N CYS A 55 13.67 23.55 -22.78
CA CYS A 55 13.34 24.62 -21.82
C CYS A 55 14.07 24.44 -20.49
N SER A 56 14.61 25.52 -19.94
CA SER A 56 15.31 25.50 -18.65
C SER A 56 14.34 25.47 -17.47
N TRP A 57 14.81 25.00 -16.31
CA TRP A 57 14.02 25.05 -15.07
C TRP A 57 13.66 26.48 -14.63
N THR A 58 14.43 27.48 -15.07
CA THR A 58 14.16 28.91 -14.82
C THR A 58 12.93 29.36 -15.61
N GLU A 59 12.88 29.03 -16.89
CA GLU A 59 11.73 29.33 -17.78
C GLU A 59 10.46 28.61 -17.31
N ILE A 60 10.58 27.33 -16.97
CA ILE A 60 9.44 26.52 -16.45
C ILE A 60 8.93 27.12 -15.15
N GLY A 61 9.83 27.44 -14.20
CA GLY A 61 9.46 28.04 -12.92
C GLY A 61 8.79 29.39 -13.11
N ALA A 62 9.32 30.25 -13.98
CA ALA A 62 8.71 31.53 -14.30
C ALA A 62 7.29 31.40 -14.87
N ARG A 63 7.04 30.42 -15.75
CA ARG A 63 5.72 30.15 -16.29
C ARG A 63 4.74 29.59 -15.28
N MET A 64 5.22 28.86 -14.29
CA MET A 64 4.43 28.30 -13.19
C MET A 64 4.22 29.26 -12.03
N GLY A 65 4.83 30.45 -12.04
CA GLY A 65 4.78 31.39 -10.94
C GLY A 65 5.56 30.94 -9.69
N VAL A 66 6.55 30.06 -9.86
CA VAL A 66 7.36 29.51 -8.77
C VAL A 66 8.85 29.66 -9.04
N SER A 67 9.67 29.54 -7.99
CA SER A 67 11.13 29.59 -8.18
C SER A 67 11.64 28.39 -8.99
N LYS A 68 12.78 28.55 -9.68
CA LYS A 68 13.52 27.46 -10.34
C LYS A 68 13.67 26.23 -9.43
N GLN A 69 13.99 26.48 -8.17
CA GLN A 69 14.23 25.42 -7.19
C GLN A 69 12.93 24.69 -6.85
N ALA A 70 11.82 25.41 -6.67
CA ALA A 70 10.51 24.84 -6.39
C ALA A 70 9.99 24.01 -7.57
N ALA A 71 10.08 24.52 -8.80
CA ALA A 71 9.74 23.77 -10.00
C ALA A 71 10.57 22.49 -10.13
N ARG A 72 11.89 22.59 -9.89
CA ARG A 72 12.78 21.44 -9.94
C ARG A 72 12.48 20.41 -8.83
N GLN A 73 12.22 20.85 -7.59
CA GLN A 73 11.89 19.93 -6.50
C GLN A 73 10.59 19.17 -6.72
N ARG A 74 9.62 19.80 -7.38
CA ARG A 74 8.30 19.22 -7.61
C ARG A 74 8.28 18.28 -8.81
N PHE A 75 8.99 18.63 -9.90
CA PHE A 75 8.86 17.96 -11.20
C PHE A 75 10.19 17.45 -11.77
N ALA A 76 11.35 17.77 -11.18
CA ALA A 76 12.56 17.11 -11.64
C ALA A 76 12.49 15.64 -11.25
N PRO A 77 12.83 14.73 -12.16
CA PRO A 77 13.14 13.38 -11.74
C PRO A 77 14.20 13.48 -10.62
N PRO A 78 14.11 12.68 -9.55
CA PRO A 78 15.08 12.70 -8.47
C PRO A 78 16.47 12.66 -9.09
N ALA A 79 17.32 13.64 -8.69
CA ALA A 79 18.60 13.90 -9.32
C ALA A 79 19.36 12.61 -9.55
N ALA A 80 19.44 12.20 -10.81
CA ALA A 80 20.39 11.23 -11.27
C ALA A 80 21.76 11.88 -11.07
N THR A 81 22.47 11.51 -10.01
CA THR A 81 23.94 11.56 -10.04
C THR A 81 24.33 10.82 -11.31
N ALA A 82 25.01 11.56 -12.17
CA ALA A 82 25.40 11.15 -13.50
C ALA A 82 25.91 9.71 -13.54
N THR A 83 25.08 8.81 -13.95
CA THR A 83 25.34 7.54 -14.64
C THR A 83 24.02 6.80 -14.80
N GLY A 84 23.47 6.82 -16.04
CA GLY A 84 22.44 5.88 -16.48
C GLY A 84 21.04 6.11 -15.88
N LEU A 85 20.06 6.21 -16.75
CA LEU A 85 18.63 6.01 -16.47
C LEU A 85 18.47 4.91 -15.40
N ARG A 86 18.28 5.32 -14.13
CA ARG A 86 17.66 4.40 -13.18
C ARG A 86 16.18 4.42 -13.50
N PRO A 87 15.64 3.32 -14.03
CA PRO A 87 14.20 3.11 -14.01
C PRO A 87 13.78 3.31 -12.56
N GLU A 88 12.63 3.94 -12.31
CA GLU A 88 12.04 4.01 -10.98
C GLU A 88 12.24 2.64 -10.34
N ARG A 89 13.02 2.61 -9.28
CA ARG A 89 13.44 1.33 -8.67
C ARG A 89 12.16 0.65 -8.22
N ARG A 90 11.67 -0.30 -9.03
CA ARG A 90 10.54 -1.13 -8.64
C ARG A 90 10.88 -1.70 -7.28
N LEU A 91 10.01 -1.45 -6.30
CA LEU A 91 10.20 -2.04 -4.99
C LEU A 91 10.16 -3.55 -5.16
N LYS A 92 11.12 -4.24 -4.58
CA LYS A 92 11.15 -5.71 -4.65
C LYS A 92 9.93 -6.24 -3.89
N PRO A 93 9.06 -7.04 -4.52
CA PRO A 93 8.06 -7.81 -3.77
C PRO A 93 8.81 -8.80 -2.87
N MET A 94 8.33 -8.97 -1.64
CA MET A 94 8.84 -10.01 -0.75
C MET A 94 8.38 -11.38 -1.25
N ASP A 95 9.17 -12.42 -0.97
CA ASP A 95 8.88 -13.81 -1.40
C ASP A 95 7.49 -14.27 -0.92
N ARG A 96 7.10 -13.89 0.29
CA ARG A 96 5.75 -14.16 0.84
C ARG A 96 4.64 -13.50 0.02
N LEU A 97 4.86 -12.29 -0.50
CA LEU A 97 3.89 -11.65 -1.38
C LEU A 97 3.78 -12.41 -2.71
N LEU A 98 4.90 -12.86 -3.26
CA LEU A 98 4.90 -13.67 -4.49
C LEU A 98 4.14 -14.97 -4.28
N ALA A 99 4.37 -15.68 -3.16
CA ALA A 99 3.64 -16.88 -2.79
C ALA A 99 2.11 -16.63 -2.68
N CYS A 100 1.71 -15.49 -2.09
CA CYS A 100 0.30 -15.09 -2.02
C CYS A 100 -0.31 -14.83 -3.40
N LEU A 101 0.42 -14.23 -4.34
CA LEU A 101 -0.04 -14.00 -5.70
C LEU A 101 -0.21 -15.33 -6.46
N GLU A 102 0.70 -16.29 -6.27
CA GLU A 102 0.58 -17.63 -6.82
C GLU A 102 -0.62 -18.39 -6.22
N ALA A 103 -0.84 -18.27 -4.91
CA ALA A 103 -2.01 -18.83 -4.24
C ALA A 103 -3.31 -18.26 -4.80
N ALA A 104 -3.38 -16.95 -5.02
CA ALA A 104 -4.52 -16.29 -5.66
C ALA A 104 -4.79 -16.84 -7.08
N GLY A 105 -3.73 -17.10 -7.83
CA GLY A 105 -3.84 -17.74 -9.16
C GLY A 105 -4.43 -19.14 -9.09
N ARG A 106 -3.99 -19.95 -8.11
CA ARG A 106 -4.53 -21.30 -7.88
C ARG A 106 -6.01 -21.27 -7.47
N GLU A 107 -6.41 -20.34 -6.59
CA GLU A 107 -7.81 -20.16 -6.19
C GLU A 107 -8.69 -19.77 -7.39
N ALA A 108 -8.26 -18.80 -8.20
CA ALA A 108 -8.99 -18.39 -9.40
C ALA A 108 -9.16 -19.54 -10.40
N ALA A 109 -8.12 -20.34 -10.58
CA ALA A 109 -8.16 -21.51 -11.44
C ALA A 109 -9.12 -22.60 -10.89
N ALA A 110 -9.09 -22.84 -9.57
CA ALA A 110 -9.99 -23.80 -8.91
C ALA A 110 -11.46 -23.36 -8.97
N ASP A 111 -11.72 -22.07 -8.89
CA ASP A 111 -13.07 -21.50 -9.01
C ASP A 111 -13.55 -21.40 -10.46
N GLY A 112 -12.73 -21.73 -11.46
CA GLY A 112 -13.07 -21.59 -12.87
C GLY A 112 -13.28 -20.14 -13.30
N ALA A 113 -12.58 -19.21 -12.66
CA ALA A 113 -12.66 -17.80 -12.98
C ALA A 113 -11.93 -17.48 -14.29
N ALA A 114 -12.45 -16.55 -15.09
CA ALA A 114 -11.80 -16.11 -16.32
C ALA A 114 -10.57 -15.21 -16.04
N GLU A 115 -10.53 -14.57 -14.88
CA GLU A 115 -9.47 -13.65 -14.46
C GLU A 115 -9.24 -13.73 -12.94
N ILE A 116 -8.02 -13.45 -12.50
CA ILE A 116 -7.71 -13.28 -11.08
C ILE A 116 -8.29 -11.94 -10.62
N GLY A 117 -9.35 -11.97 -9.81
CA GLY A 117 -9.94 -10.78 -9.21
C GLY A 117 -9.31 -10.44 -7.85
N THR A 118 -9.62 -9.26 -7.30
CA THR A 118 -9.11 -8.82 -6.00
C THR A 118 -9.56 -9.73 -4.84
N HIS A 119 -10.70 -10.41 -4.94
CA HIS A 119 -11.14 -11.40 -3.94
C HIS A 119 -10.24 -12.63 -3.91
N HIS A 120 -9.69 -13.08 -5.06
CA HIS A 120 -8.71 -14.15 -5.10
C HIS A 120 -7.38 -13.70 -4.45
N LEU A 121 -6.95 -12.45 -4.71
CA LEU A 121 -5.79 -11.87 -4.02
C LEU A 121 -5.98 -11.83 -2.50
N LEU A 122 -7.20 -11.50 -2.04
CA LEU A 122 -7.52 -11.52 -0.61
C LEU A 122 -7.38 -12.92 -0.02
N ILE A 123 -7.88 -13.96 -0.71
CA ILE A 123 -7.76 -15.35 -0.24
C ILE A 123 -6.28 -15.76 -0.16
N GLY A 124 -5.48 -15.41 -1.17
CA GLY A 124 -4.04 -15.72 -1.19
C GLY A 124 -3.24 -15.06 -0.05
N LEU A 125 -3.74 -13.99 0.56
CA LEU A 125 -3.08 -13.33 1.68
C LEU A 125 -3.16 -14.10 3.01
N PHE A 126 -3.95 -15.17 3.10
CA PHE A 126 -4.09 -15.94 4.33
C PHE A 126 -3.01 -17.01 4.53
N ASP A 127 -2.23 -17.34 3.51
CA ASP A 127 -1.24 -18.40 3.62
C ASP A 127 -0.10 -18.01 4.57
N GLU A 128 0.46 -16.78 4.41
CA GLU A 128 1.60 -16.33 5.21
C GLU A 128 1.72 -14.80 5.28
N GLY A 129 2.41 -14.31 6.32
CA GLY A 129 2.88 -12.94 6.40
C GLY A 129 2.05 -12.03 7.30
N VAL A 130 2.35 -10.74 7.24
CA VAL A 130 1.73 -9.73 8.12
C VAL A 130 0.22 -9.62 7.87
N ALA A 131 -0.23 -9.74 6.62
CA ALA A 131 -1.66 -9.71 6.31
C ALA A 131 -2.42 -10.85 6.98
N ALA A 132 -1.89 -12.09 6.92
CA ALA A 132 -2.48 -13.26 7.57
C ALA A 132 -2.61 -13.03 9.09
N ALA A 133 -1.54 -12.55 9.74
CA ALA A 133 -1.54 -12.26 11.17
C ALA A 133 -2.56 -11.16 11.55
N ILE A 134 -2.72 -10.12 10.73
CA ILE A 134 -3.75 -9.09 10.96
C ILE A 134 -5.14 -9.69 10.84
N MET A 135 -5.40 -10.50 9.81
CA MET A 135 -6.71 -11.11 9.59
C MET A 135 -7.06 -12.10 10.70
N GLU A 136 -6.11 -12.91 11.16
CA GLU A 136 -6.25 -13.82 12.28
C GLU A 136 -6.59 -13.05 13.58
N LYS A 137 -5.86 -11.97 13.88
CA LYS A 137 -6.12 -11.08 15.01
C LYS A 137 -7.52 -10.49 15.00
N LEU A 138 -8.07 -10.23 13.81
CA LEU A 138 -9.43 -9.72 13.61
C LEU A 138 -10.49 -10.83 13.56
N GLY A 139 -10.09 -12.09 13.81
CA GLY A 139 -10.98 -13.24 13.85
C GLY A 139 -11.51 -13.68 12.48
N VAL A 140 -10.85 -13.26 11.40
CA VAL A 140 -11.25 -13.59 10.03
C VAL A 140 -10.58 -14.89 9.60
N ARG A 141 -11.39 -15.90 9.23
CA ARG A 141 -10.91 -17.21 8.78
C ARG A 141 -10.96 -17.33 7.28
N THR A 142 -9.98 -18.01 6.70
CA THR A 142 -9.84 -18.21 5.25
C THR A 142 -11.07 -18.86 4.65
N GLU A 143 -11.64 -19.87 5.31
CA GLU A 143 -12.82 -20.60 4.83
C GLU A 143 -14.04 -19.69 4.70
N ALA A 144 -14.22 -18.76 5.66
CA ALA A 144 -15.31 -17.79 5.62
C ALA A 144 -15.14 -16.81 4.46
N VAL A 145 -13.89 -16.35 4.21
CA VAL A 145 -13.58 -15.47 3.08
C VAL A 145 -13.80 -16.19 1.76
N ARG A 146 -13.36 -17.45 1.65
CA ARG A 146 -13.54 -18.28 0.46
C ARG A 146 -15.02 -18.52 0.17
N ALA A 147 -15.83 -18.85 1.17
CA ALA A 147 -17.27 -19.01 1.03
C ALA A 147 -17.95 -17.71 0.57
N ALA A 148 -17.70 -16.61 1.25
CA ALA A 148 -18.26 -15.31 0.91
C ALA A 148 -17.83 -14.81 -0.48
N ALA A 149 -16.59 -15.11 -0.90
CA ALA A 149 -16.11 -14.78 -2.22
C ALA A 149 -16.86 -15.53 -3.32
N ARG A 150 -17.10 -16.85 -3.13
CA ARG A 150 -17.88 -17.68 -4.06
C ARG A 150 -19.34 -17.25 -4.15
N ASP A 151 -19.93 -16.89 -3.02
CA ASP A 151 -21.32 -16.41 -2.98
C ASP A 151 -21.49 -15.08 -3.72
N LEU A 152 -20.54 -14.16 -3.57
CA LEU A 152 -20.62 -12.82 -4.18
C LEU A 152 -20.11 -12.80 -5.63
N PHE A 153 -19.16 -13.66 -5.96
CA PHE A 153 -18.45 -13.66 -7.25
C PHE A 153 -18.23 -15.10 -7.75
N PRO A 154 -19.28 -15.83 -8.07
CA PRO A 154 -19.15 -17.20 -8.52
C PRO A 154 -18.36 -17.30 -9.83
N GLY A 155 -17.45 -18.24 -9.92
CA GLY A 155 -16.79 -18.58 -11.17
C GLY A 155 -17.79 -19.16 -12.18
N ALA A 156 -17.67 -18.73 -13.43
CA ALA A 156 -18.59 -19.17 -14.51
C ALA A 156 -18.01 -20.31 -15.37
N GLY A 157 -16.72 -20.60 -15.22
CA GLY A 157 -15.99 -21.57 -16.01
C GLY A 157 -15.80 -22.93 -15.34
N LYS A 158 -15.09 -23.80 -16.05
CA LYS A 158 -14.64 -25.09 -15.48
C LYS A 158 -13.31 -24.84 -14.74
N PRO A 159 -13.07 -25.53 -13.60
CA PRO A 159 -11.78 -25.50 -12.94
C PRO A 159 -10.63 -25.83 -13.90
N SER A 160 -9.53 -25.10 -13.77
CA SER A 160 -8.33 -25.22 -14.57
C SER A 160 -7.11 -25.51 -13.70
N ARG A 161 -6.06 -26.09 -14.27
CA ARG A 161 -4.76 -26.22 -13.59
C ARG A 161 -3.87 -25.00 -13.82
N LEU A 162 -4.16 -24.21 -14.85
CA LEU A 162 -3.40 -23.00 -15.18
C LEU A 162 -4.11 -21.79 -14.59
N PRO A 163 -3.38 -20.91 -13.90
CA PRO A 163 -3.94 -19.66 -13.40
C PRO A 163 -4.38 -18.78 -14.58
N PRO A 164 -5.57 -18.14 -14.49
CA PRO A 164 -6.02 -17.19 -15.49
C PRO A 164 -5.21 -15.88 -15.39
N PRO A 165 -5.31 -14.98 -16.37
CA PRO A 165 -4.67 -13.67 -16.30
C PRO A 165 -5.24 -12.81 -15.15
N GLU A 166 -4.45 -11.86 -14.70
CA GLU A 166 -4.92 -10.88 -13.72
C GLU A 166 -5.94 -9.92 -14.36
N SER A 167 -7.01 -9.62 -13.64
CA SER A 167 -7.96 -8.56 -14.03
C SER A 167 -7.31 -7.17 -13.95
N ALA A 168 -7.92 -6.18 -14.59
CA ALA A 168 -7.48 -4.79 -14.49
C ALA A 168 -7.52 -4.29 -13.02
N GLU A 169 -8.53 -4.72 -12.27
CA GLU A 169 -8.71 -4.42 -10.85
C GLU A 169 -7.59 -5.05 -10.00
N ALA A 170 -7.23 -6.32 -10.23
CA ALA A 170 -6.14 -6.98 -9.52
C ALA A 170 -4.79 -6.30 -9.79
N ARG A 171 -4.49 -6.00 -11.06
CA ARG A 171 -3.28 -5.22 -11.41
C ARG A 171 -3.28 -3.84 -10.75
N GLY A 172 -4.44 -3.19 -10.66
CA GLY A 172 -4.61 -1.92 -9.95
C GLY A 172 -4.26 -2.05 -8.47
N ALA A 173 -4.75 -3.08 -7.80
CA ALA A 173 -4.47 -3.34 -6.39
C ALA A 173 -2.98 -3.63 -6.13
N ILE A 174 -2.31 -4.38 -7.01
CA ILE A 174 -0.87 -4.65 -6.90
C ILE A 174 -0.06 -3.35 -7.03
N ARG A 175 -0.40 -2.48 -8.00
CA ARG A 175 0.22 -1.14 -8.11
C ARG A 175 -0.09 -0.27 -6.89
N GLY A 176 -1.31 -0.34 -6.37
CA GLY A 176 -1.72 0.34 -5.14
C GLY A 176 -0.89 -0.09 -3.92
N ALA A 177 -0.59 -1.38 -3.81
CA ALA A 177 0.30 -1.91 -2.78
C ALA A 177 1.71 -1.32 -2.87
N GLU A 178 2.27 -1.20 -4.08
CA GLU A 178 3.56 -0.56 -4.31
C GLU A 178 3.55 0.93 -3.91
N ALA A 179 2.48 1.65 -4.27
CA ALA A 179 2.30 3.05 -3.90
C ALA A 179 2.20 3.23 -2.37
N LEU A 180 1.48 2.34 -1.67
CA LEU A 180 1.40 2.34 -0.21
C LEU A 180 2.77 2.08 0.45
N ALA A 181 3.53 1.12 -0.06
CA ALA A 181 4.88 0.83 0.41
C ALA A 181 5.82 2.04 0.25
N ARG A 182 5.80 2.69 -0.91
CA ARG A 182 6.56 3.93 -1.16
C ARG A 182 6.14 5.05 -0.22
N ARG A 183 4.84 5.27 -0.03
CA ARG A 183 4.30 6.28 0.89
C ARG A 183 4.72 5.99 2.34
N GLY A 184 4.73 4.73 2.74
CA GLY A 184 5.22 4.28 4.05
C GLY A 184 6.73 4.44 4.24
N GLY A 185 7.49 4.66 3.15
CA GLY A 185 8.96 4.71 3.16
C GLY A 185 9.59 3.32 3.26
N CYS A 186 8.85 2.28 2.86
CA CYS A 186 9.35 0.91 2.83
C CYS A 186 10.21 0.66 1.58
N GLY A 187 11.26 -0.12 1.72
CA GLY A 187 12.13 -0.54 0.60
C GLY A 187 11.63 -1.77 -0.15
N TYR A 188 10.50 -2.32 0.24
CA TYR A 188 9.92 -3.55 -0.28
C TYR A 188 8.38 -3.45 -0.33
N VAL A 189 7.74 -4.36 -1.06
CA VAL A 189 6.28 -4.53 -1.05
C VAL A 189 5.97 -5.86 -0.34
N GLY A 190 5.28 -5.79 0.79
CA GLY A 190 4.86 -6.95 1.58
C GLY A 190 3.35 -7.20 1.47
N THR A 191 2.90 -8.27 2.13
CA THR A 191 1.49 -8.69 2.19
C THR A 191 0.58 -7.63 2.84
N GLU A 192 1.11 -6.88 3.82
CA GLU A 192 0.43 -5.77 4.49
C GLU A 192 0.07 -4.62 3.53
N HIS A 193 0.94 -4.34 2.57
CA HIS A 193 0.68 -3.31 1.56
C HIS A 193 -0.42 -3.75 0.60
N LEU A 194 -0.43 -5.04 0.21
CA LEU A 194 -1.49 -5.58 -0.63
C LEU A 194 -2.82 -5.62 0.12
N LEU A 195 -2.84 -6.05 1.39
CA LEU A 195 -4.04 -5.98 2.23
C LEU A 195 -4.59 -4.55 2.31
N GLY A 196 -3.71 -3.56 2.48
CA GLY A 196 -4.07 -2.16 2.48
C GLY A 196 -4.72 -1.71 1.18
N ALA A 197 -4.14 -2.06 0.03
CA ALA A 197 -4.68 -1.72 -1.28
C ALA A 197 -6.05 -2.38 -1.52
N LEU A 198 -6.22 -3.63 -1.09
CA LEU A 198 -7.48 -4.38 -1.24
C LEU A 198 -8.59 -3.86 -0.32
N ALA A 199 -8.29 -3.60 0.95
CA ALA A 199 -9.28 -3.26 1.95
C ALA A 199 -9.69 -1.78 1.90
N LEU A 200 -8.79 -0.87 1.51
CA LEU A 200 -9.06 0.57 1.51
C LEU A 200 -9.69 1.06 0.19
N ASP A 201 -9.63 0.29 -0.89
CA ASP A 201 -10.29 0.63 -2.14
C ASP A 201 -11.81 0.30 -2.06
N PRO A 202 -12.70 1.32 -2.11
CA PRO A 202 -14.15 1.11 -2.07
C PRO A 202 -14.71 0.27 -3.21
N GLY A 203 -14.06 0.29 -4.37
CA GLY A 203 -14.47 -0.46 -5.57
C GLY A 203 -14.04 -1.93 -5.56
N SER A 204 -13.12 -2.30 -4.69
CA SER A 204 -12.51 -3.63 -4.66
C SER A 204 -13.52 -4.73 -4.29
N ARG A 205 -13.53 -5.84 -5.06
CA ARG A 205 -14.27 -7.05 -4.72
C ARG A 205 -13.80 -7.62 -3.38
N ALA A 206 -12.51 -7.54 -3.07
CA ALA A 206 -11.97 -7.96 -1.78
C ALA A 206 -12.63 -7.21 -0.61
N ARG A 207 -12.77 -5.88 -0.71
CA ARG A 207 -13.46 -5.09 0.30
C ARG A 207 -14.92 -5.51 0.45
N ARG A 208 -15.62 -5.79 -0.65
CA ARG A 208 -17.02 -6.27 -0.60
C ARG A 208 -17.14 -7.58 0.16
N VAL A 209 -16.21 -8.52 -0.02
CA VAL A 209 -16.12 -9.76 0.75
C VAL A 209 -15.90 -9.47 2.23
N LEU A 210 -14.95 -8.59 2.58
CA LEU A 210 -14.68 -8.21 3.97
C LEU A 210 -15.92 -7.58 4.64
N VAL A 211 -16.61 -6.70 3.94
CA VAL A 211 -17.84 -6.04 4.43
C VAL A 211 -18.97 -7.06 4.63
N SER A 212 -19.16 -8.01 3.72
CA SER A 212 -20.19 -9.07 3.86
C SER A 212 -19.96 -9.93 5.10
N LEU A 213 -18.69 -10.13 5.48
CA LEU A 213 -18.28 -10.81 6.70
C LEU A 213 -18.31 -9.93 7.95
N LYS A 214 -18.80 -8.68 7.83
CA LYS A 214 -18.85 -7.68 8.91
C LYS A 214 -17.46 -7.35 9.48
N VAL A 215 -16.40 -7.51 8.70
CA VAL A 215 -15.04 -7.14 9.10
C VAL A 215 -14.92 -5.62 9.11
N SER A 216 -14.44 -5.08 10.21
CA SER A 216 -14.26 -3.63 10.38
C SER A 216 -13.08 -3.11 9.55
N ILE A 217 -13.36 -2.40 8.45
CA ILE A 217 -12.32 -1.76 7.63
C ILE A 217 -11.50 -0.75 8.44
N PRO A 218 -12.09 0.08 9.33
CA PRO A 218 -11.31 0.93 10.24
C PRO A 218 -10.34 0.13 11.14
N ALA A 219 -10.73 -1.08 11.59
CA ALA A 219 -9.84 -1.92 12.38
C ALA A 219 -8.64 -2.41 11.54
N ILE A 220 -8.87 -2.87 10.30
CA ILE A 220 -7.78 -3.22 9.37
C ILE A 220 -6.86 -2.01 9.16
N LYS A 221 -7.42 -0.83 8.88
CA LYS A 221 -6.64 0.41 8.70
C LYS A 221 -5.76 0.71 9.91
N LYS A 222 -6.30 0.56 11.12
CA LYS A 222 -5.58 0.78 12.38
C LYS A 222 -4.38 -0.17 12.52
N GLU A 223 -4.57 -1.46 12.25
CA GLU A 223 -3.48 -2.44 12.29
C GLU A 223 -2.42 -2.15 11.22
N LEU A 224 -2.82 -1.68 10.05
CA LEU A 224 -1.92 -1.32 8.97
C LEU A 224 -1.19 0.02 9.15
N GLU A 225 -1.63 0.89 10.08
CA GLU A 225 -1.06 2.25 10.23
C GLU A 225 0.46 2.26 10.40
N CYS A 226 1.03 1.25 11.06
CA CYS A 226 2.47 1.16 11.27
C CYS A 226 3.26 0.80 9.98
N TYR A 227 2.61 0.27 8.97
CA TYR A 227 3.24 -0.14 7.70
C TYR A 227 3.04 0.90 6.59
N ILE A 228 1.83 1.46 6.49
CA ILE A 228 1.43 2.35 5.37
C ILE A 228 1.58 3.83 5.65
N THR A 229 1.84 4.24 6.91
CA THR A 229 2.00 5.65 7.29
C THR A 229 3.48 6.03 7.30
N PRO A 230 3.86 7.17 6.70
CA PRO A 230 5.24 7.64 6.71
C PRO A 230 5.81 7.75 8.12
N ALA A 231 7.05 7.31 8.31
CA ALA A 231 7.74 7.36 9.61
C ALA A 231 7.77 8.77 10.23
N ARG A 232 7.85 9.83 9.40
CA ARG A 232 7.76 11.23 9.85
C ARG A 232 6.40 11.59 10.47
N GLN A 233 5.29 11.08 9.91
CA GLN A 233 3.95 11.33 10.45
C GLN A 233 3.70 10.54 11.72
N ARG A 234 4.25 9.30 11.81
CA ARG A 234 4.21 8.50 13.03
C ARG A 234 4.89 9.19 14.20
N ARG A 235 6.04 9.84 13.97
CA ARG A 235 6.76 10.62 14.99
C ARG A 235 5.96 11.84 15.48
N ARG A 236 5.18 12.50 14.60
CA ARG A 236 4.31 13.64 15.00
C ARG A 236 3.14 13.21 15.89
N LYS A 237 2.52 12.05 15.61
CA LYS A 237 1.41 11.51 16.42
C LYS A 237 1.86 10.99 17.81
N ARG A 238 3.14 10.58 17.95
CA ARG A 238 3.67 10.00 19.19
C ARG A 238 4.26 11.01 20.19
N GLY A 239 4.11 12.32 19.99
CA GLY A 239 4.74 13.30 20.90
C GLY A 239 6.27 13.23 20.85
N LYS A 240 6.98 14.25 21.32
CA LYS A 240 8.45 14.37 21.27
C LYS A 240 9.12 13.02 21.61
N ALA A 241 9.74 12.39 20.61
CA ALA A 241 10.54 11.17 20.79
C ALA A 241 11.89 11.54 21.48
N ALA A 242 11.82 12.06 22.70
CA ALA A 242 12.98 12.17 23.57
C ALA A 242 13.38 10.78 24.12
N ASP A 243 12.46 9.81 24.16
CA ASP A 243 12.65 8.53 24.86
C ASP A 243 12.38 7.31 23.98
N ALA A 244 13.09 7.20 22.84
CA ALA A 244 13.11 5.92 22.12
C ALA A 244 13.87 4.91 23.00
N ALA A 245 13.17 3.91 23.52
CA ALA A 245 13.74 2.82 24.31
C ALA A 245 13.69 1.51 23.53
N CYS A 246 14.60 0.61 23.81
CA CYS A 246 14.58 -0.74 23.28
C CYS A 246 13.27 -1.45 23.68
N SER A 247 12.53 -1.99 22.72
CA SER A 247 11.26 -2.69 22.98
C SER A 247 11.44 -4.04 23.68
N PHE A 248 12.66 -4.57 23.74
CA PHE A 248 12.99 -5.83 24.39
C PHE A 248 13.44 -5.63 25.83
N CYS A 249 14.43 -4.75 26.08
CA CYS A 249 15.00 -4.57 27.42
C CYS A 249 14.62 -3.25 28.10
N GLY A 250 13.88 -2.37 27.43
CA GLY A 250 13.45 -1.08 27.97
C GLY A 250 14.55 0.00 28.08
N LYS A 251 15.81 -0.30 27.76
CA LYS A 251 16.91 0.68 27.82
C LYS A 251 16.64 1.86 26.91
N PRO A 252 16.70 3.11 27.40
CA PRO A 252 16.53 4.31 26.59
C PRO A 252 17.69 4.48 25.60
N ARG A 253 17.46 5.22 24.53
CA ARG A 253 18.46 5.48 23.48
C ARG A 253 19.76 6.11 24.01
N ALA A 254 19.66 6.88 25.09
CA ALA A 254 20.82 7.51 25.73
C ALA A 254 21.79 6.46 26.30
N ASP A 255 21.28 5.33 26.75
CA ASP A 255 22.06 4.26 27.38
C ASP A 255 22.41 3.11 26.41
N SER A 256 22.00 3.23 25.15
CA SER A 256 22.20 2.21 24.11
C SER A 256 23.14 2.70 23.05
N LEU A 257 24.26 2.01 22.82
CA LEU A 257 25.26 2.34 21.79
C LEU A 257 24.67 2.40 20.37
N ARG A 258 23.69 1.56 20.05
CA ARG A 258 22.94 1.54 18.78
C ARG A 258 21.54 1.03 18.99
N LEU A 259 20.56 1.76 18.45
CA LEU A 259 19.16 1.36 18.41
C LEU A 259 18.75 1.22 16.94
N ILE A 260 18.33 0.01 16.56
CA ILE A 260 17.77 -0.28 15.23
C ILE A 260 16.27 -0.07 15.31
N ALA A 261 15.72 0.73 14.38
CA ALA A 261 14.30 1.04 14.33
C ALA A 261 13.59 0.14 13.33
N GLY A 262 12.60 -0.59 13.80
CA GLY A 262 11.60 -1.29 12.99
C GLY A 262 10.25 -0.58 12.98
N PRO A 263 9.24 -1.12 12.29
CA PRO A 263 7.88 -0.58 12.30
C PRO A 263 7.27 -0.66 13.70
N GLY A 264 7.36 0.45 14.45
CA GLY A 264 6.78 0.56 15.80
C GLY A 264 7.60 -0.04 16.94
N VAL A 265 8.77 -0.63 16.67
CA VAL A 265 9.67 -1.23 17.64
C VAL A 265 11.09 -0.73 17.48
N TYR A 266 11.84 -0.79 18.56
CA TYR A 266 13.28 -0.52 18.58
C TYR A 266 13.98 -1.71 19.23
N ILE A 267 15.12 -2.11 18.67
CA ILE A 267 15.97 -3.14 19.30
C ILE A 267 17.39 -2.61 19.46
N CYS A 268 17.99 -2.77 20.63
CA CYS A 268 19.37 -2.37 20.86
C CYS A 268 20.34 -3.47 20.40
N ALA A 269 21.59 -3.09 20.17
CA ALA A 269 22.63 -4.03 19.72
C ALA A 269 22.84 -5.20 20.70
N GLU A 270 22.69 -4.97 21.99
CA GLU A 270 22.81 -6.02 23.00
C GLU A 270 21.69 -7.07 22.88
N CYS A 271 20.44 -6.62 22.67
CA CYS A 271 19.33 -7.56 22.45
C CYS A 271 19.43 -8.31 21.13
N ILE A 272 20.04 -7.71 20.09
CA ILE A 272 20.35 -8.44 18.85
C ILE A 272 21.39 -9.52 19.10
N GLY A 273 22.43 -9.22 19.88
CA GLY A 273 23.41 -10.21 20.29
C GLY A 273 22.76 -11.40 20.98
N LEU A 274 21.93 -11.14 22.00
CA LEU A 274 21.18 -12.16 22.72
C LEU A 274 20.26 -12.98 21.81
N CYS A 275 19.54 -12.34 20.88
CA CYS A 275 18.70 -13.07 19.92
C CYS A 275 19.54 -13.99 19.02
N ASN A 276 20.71 -13.56 18.58
CA ASN A 276 21.60 -14.36 17.76
C ASN A 276 22.17 -15.56 18.53
N GLU A 277 22.50 -15.39 19.83
CA GLU A 277 22.93 -16.47 20.70
C GLU A 277 21.85 -17.53 20.86
N ILE A 278 20.61 -17.12 21.16
CA ILE A 278 19.47 -18.03 21.27
C ILE A 278 19.24 -18.79 19.96
N LEU A 279 19.24 -18.10 18.82
CA LEU A 279 19.04 -18.74 17.52
C LEU A 279 20.18 -19.70 17.15
N ALA A 280 21.41 -19.44 17.63
CA ALA A 280 22.54 -20.33 17.40
C ALA A 280 22.46 -21.58 18.28
N GLU A 281 21.96 -21.47 19.51
CA GLU A 281 21.73 -22.62 20.41
C GLU A 281 20.62 -23.52 19.87
N ASP A 282 19.53 -22.97 19.37
CA ASP A 282 18.43 -23.72 18.73
C ASP A 282 18.90 -24.48 17.48
N ALA A 283 19.79 -23.89 16.68
CA ALA A 283 20.36 -24.53 15.49
C ALA A 283 21.39 -25.63 15.81
N ALA A 284 21.98 -25.63 17.00
CA ALA A 284 22.92 -26.64 17.46
C ALA A 284 22.25 -27.84 18.16
N GLY A 285 20.93 -27.72 18.47
CA GLY A 285 20.15 -28.74 19.15
C GLY A 285 19.33 -29.67 18.23
N GLU A 286 19.36 -29.45 16.90
CA GLU A 286 18.82 -30.33 15.86
C GLU A 286 19.97 -31.19 15.23
#